data_174cd99aeb9604559d9a3714b044d133
#
_entry.id   174cd99aeb9604559d9a3714b044d133
#
_cell.length_a   1.000
_cell.length_b   1.000
_cell.length_c   1.000
_cell.angle_alpha   90.00
_cell.angle_beta   90.00
_cell.angle_gamma   90.00
#
_symmetry.space_group_name_H-M   'P 1'
#
loop_
_entity.id
_entity.type
_entity.pdbx_description
1 polymer ?
#
loop_
_entity_poly.entity_id
_entity_poly.type
_entity_poly.pdbx_seq_one_letter_code
_entity_poly.pdbx_strand_id
1 'polypeptide(L)'
;MKKGTLQRKSKSGRYTILKKIMVSILICCLLLQLPVFPAYAVSSTPLQTNGQLKVKGTKIVNSSGKTVILKGVSTHGINWFPQYVNKSAFKTLRDQWGVNCIRLAMYTEEYNGYCSGDNQSELKKIIDNGVKYATELGMYVIIDWHILSDGNPKKNQKQAVAFFKEMAKKYKNQKNIFYEICNEPNGNTSWKTIKSYATAVIKAIRAYDKKNIILVGTPTWSQDVDIVADNPITGYSNIMYTFHFYAATHKDYYRTKVQNAINKG
;
A
#
# COMPACT_ATOMS: atom_id res chain seq x y z
N MET A 1 65.98 24.50 -76.45
CA MET A 1 65.11 25.37 -75.60
C MET A 1 63.85 24.51 -75.24
N LYS A 2 63.73 24.01 -74.06
CA LYS A 2 62.49 23.31 -73.58
C LYS A 2 61.82 24.22 -72.53
N LYS A 3 60.64 24.72 -72.77
CA LYS A 3 59.83 25.48 -71.84
C LYS A 3 59.15 24.51 -70.86
N GLY A 4 59.45 24.68 -69.60
CA GLY A 4 58.79 23.92 -68.53
C GLY A 4 57.42 24.50 -68.22
N THR A 5 56.42 23.66 -68.27
CA THR A 5 55.03 23.97 -67.88
C THR A 5 54.86 23.71 -66.40
N LEU A 6 54.73 24.78 -65.61
CA LEU A 6 54.38 24.66 -64.18
C LEU A 6 52.88 24.32 -64.07
N GLN A 7 52.66 23.09 -63.53
CA GLN A 7 51.31 22.67 -63.20
C GLN A 7 50.77 23.44 -61.97
N ARG A 8 49.70 24.23 -62.19
CA ARG A 8 48.88 24.80 -61.13
C ARG A 8 48.03 23.73 -60.51
N LYS A 9 48.57 23.01 -59.48
CA LYS A 9 47.75 22.08 -58.67
C LYS A 9 46.87 22.84 -57.70
N SER A 10 45.64 22.91 -58.07
CA SER A 10 44.40 22.76 -57.31
C SER A 10 44.31 23.40 -55.90
N LYS A 11 43.93 24.69 -55.90
CA LYS A 11 43.32 25.30 -54.69
C LYS A 11 41.90 24.75 -54.42
N SER A 12 41.26 24.07 -55.38
CA SER A 12 39.89 23.51 -55.28
C SER A 12 39.74 22.40 -54.30
N GLY A 13 40.67 21.47 -54.15
CA GLY A 13 40.58 20.35 -53.25
C GLY A 13 40.66 20.72 -51.74
N ARG A 14 41.46 21.74 -51.43
CA ARG A 14 41.57 22.28 -50.07
C ARG A 14 40.28 22.97 -49.60
N TYR A 15 39.65 23.72 -50.49
CA TYR A 15 38.37 24.39 -50.20
C TYR A 15 37.22 23.38 -49.93
N THR A 16 37.19 22.28 -50.66
CA THR A 16 36.18 21.23 -50.48
C THR A 16 36.36 20.47 -49.17
N ILE A 17 37.61 20.21 -48.76
CA ILE A 17 37.92 19.55 -47.48
C ILE A 17 37.59 20.49 -46.29
N LEU A 18 37.96 21.77 -46.37
CA LEU A 18 37.63 22.76 -45.32
C LEU A 18 36.11 22.95 -45.14
N LYS A 19 35.33 22.98 -46.25
CA LYS A 19 33.85 23.03 -46.19
C LYS A 19 33.28 21.78 -45.51
N LYS A 20 33.77 20.59 -45.82
CA LYS A 20 33.32 19.35 -45.18
C LYS A 20 33.64 19.36 -43.69
N ILE A 21 34.82 19.81 -43.28
CA ILE A 21 35.21 19.91 -41.85
C ILE A 21 34.34 20.94 -41.12
N MET A 22 34.11 22.13 -41.72
CA MET A 22 33.23 23.13 -41.11
C MET A 22 31.78 22.67 -40.99
N VAL A 23 31.23 21.95 -41.97
CA VAL A 23 29.87 21.38 -41.88
C VAL A 23 29.82 20.28 -40.79
N SER A 24 30.85 19.45 -40.70
CA SER A 24 30.89 18.45 -39.62
C SER A 24 30.99 19.07 -38.23
N ILE A 25 31.79 20.12 -38.06
CA ILE A 25 31.88 20.85 -36.78
C ILE A 25 30.54 21.55 -36.47
N LEU A 26 29.85 22.14 -37.44
CA LEU A 26 28.55 22.77 -37.26
C LEU A 26 27.48 21.74 -36.82
N ILE A 27 27.48 20.56 -37.44
CA ILE A 27 26.58 19.45 -37.06
C ILE A 27 26.90 18.97 -35.65
N CYS A 28 28.17 18.79 -35.26
CA CYS A 28 28.56 18.44 -33.90
C CYS A 28 28.13 19.53 -32.90
N CYS A 29 28.30 20.79 -33.20
CA CYS A 29 27.86 21.91 -32.34
C CYS A 29 26.33 21.95 -32.19
N LEU A 30 25.55 21.65 -33.24
CA LEU A 30 24.09 21.55 -33.22
C LEU A 30 23.62 20.34 -32.39
N LEU A 31 24.34 19.21 -32.45
CA LEU A 31 24.03 18.02 -31.61
C LEU A 31 24.34 18.25 -30.14
N LEU A 32 25.30 19.12 -29.83
CA LEU A 32 25.61 19.51 -28.43
C LEU A 32 24.60 20.47 -27.82
N GLN A 33 23.74 21.10 -28.64
CA GLN A 33 22.67 21.98 -28.17
C GLN A 33 21.32 21.28 -27.98
N LEU A 34 21.24 19.96 -28.18
CA LEU A 34 20.05 19.23 -27.81
C LEU A 34 19.82 19.40 -26.29
N PRO A 35 18.64 19.89 -25.86
CA PRO A 35 18.35 20.04 -24.45
C PRO A 35 18.51 18.66 -23.82
N VAL A 36 19.48 18.52 -22.92
CA VAL A 36 19.55 17.37 -22.02
C VAL A 36 18.33 17.52 -21.13
N PHE A 37 17.23 16.90 -21.53
CA PHE A 37 16.11 16.74 -20.62
C PHE A 37 16.66 16.00 -19.40
N PRO A 38 16.57 16.58 -18.19
CA PRO A 38 16.94 15.86 -17.01
C PRO A 38 16.12 14.55 -17.04
N ALA A 39 16.78 13.41 -17.10
CA ALA A 39 16.12 12.14 -16.86
C ALA A 39 15.54 12.26 -15.46
N TYR A 40 14.26 12.57 -15.36
CA TYR A 40 13.56 12.49 -14.09
C TYR A 40 13.79 11.05 -13.64
N ALA A 41 14.63 10.87 -12.64
CA ALA A 41 14.80 9.58 -11.99
C ALA A 41 13.40 9.14 -11.58
N VAL A 42 12.89 8.09 -12.21
CA VAL A 42 11.59 7.54 -11.85
C VAL A 42 11.74 7.13 -10.39
N SER A 43 11.15 7.93 -9.51
CA SER A 43 11.18 7.68 -8.08
C SER A 43 10.65 6.26 -7.87
N SER A 44 11.45 5.39 -7.21
CA SER A 44 11.04 4.03 -6.91
C SER A 44 9.74 4.08 -6.09
N THR A 45 8.79 3.22 -6.45
CA THR A 45 7.52 3.16 -5.72
C THR A 45 7.71 2.62 -4.29
N PRO A 46 6.78 2.88 -3.37
CA PRO A 46 6.85 2.35 -2.00
C PRO A 46 7.12 0.85 -1.92
N LEU A 47 6.46 0.07 -2.79
CA LEU A 47 6.64 -1.38 -2.87
C LEU A 47 8.01 -1.78 -3.45
N GLN A 48 8.50 -1.07 -4.45
CA GLN A 48 9.85 -1.31 -5.00
C GLN A 48 10.93 -1.01 -3.97
N THR A 49 10.76 0.05 -3.18
CA THR A 49 11.71 0.47 -2.15
C THR A 49 11.75 -0.50 -0.97
N ASN A 50 10.59 -0.99 -0.52
CA ASN A 50 10.48 -1.72 0.75
C ASN A 50 10.17 -3.22 0.60
N GLY A 51 9.65 -3.65 -0.57
CA GLY A 51 9.24 -5.04 -0.79
C GLY A 51 8.11 -5.48 0.11
N GLN A 52 8.08 -6.77 0.43
CA GLN A 52 7.11 -7.31 1.39
C GLN A 52 7.48 -6.92 2.82
N LEU A 53 6.51 -6.35 3.53
CA LEU A 53 6.68 -5.94 4.91
C LEU A 53 6.44 -7.11 5.87
N LYS A 54 7.05 -7.01 7.05
CA LYS A 54 6.88 -7.96 8.16
C LYS A 54 6.87 -7.24 9.50
N VAL A 55 6.34 -7.90 10.51
CA VAL A 55 6.38 -7.43 11.90
C VAL A 55 7.66 -7.93 12.57
N LYS A 56 8.36 -7.03 13.28
CA LYS A 56 9.51 -7.35 14.13
C LYS A 56 9.40 -6.56 15.43
N GLY A 57 9.06 -7.25 16.52
CA GLY A 57 8.67 -6.61 17.78
C GLY A 57 7.50 -5.65 17.53
N THR A 58 7.61 -4.43 17.99
CA THR A 58 6.60 -3.36 17.84
C THR A 58 6.67 -2.59 16.52
N LYS A 59 7.43 -3.08 15.52
CA LYS A 59 7.71 -2.33 14.29
C LYS A 59 7.30 -3.09 13.04
N ILE A 60 6.87 -2.34 12.02
CA ILE A 60 6.82 -2.83 10.64
C ILE A 60 8.20 -2.61 10.03
N VAL A 61 8.77 -3.64 9.43
CA VAL A 61 10.08 -3.56 8.77
C VAL A 61 10.02 -4.14 7.36
N ASN A 62 10.91 -3.64 6.50
CA ASN A 62 11.12 -4.18 5.16
C ASN A 62 12.03 -5.43 5.16
N SER A 63 12.34 -5.96 3.99
CA SER A 63 13.18 -7.15 3.82
C SER A 63 14.59 -7.00 4.41
N SER A 64 15.15 -5.77 4.42
CA SER A 64 16.46 -5.46 5.03
C SER A 64 16.40 -5.17 6.53
N GLY A 65 15.22 -5.23 7.14
CA GLY A 65 15.03 -4.96 8.57
C GLY A 65 14.88 -3.48 8.93
N LYS A 66 14.86 -2.57 7.94
CA LYS A 66 14.63 -1.14 8.17
C LYS A 66 13.16 -0.88 8.51
N THR A 67 12.91 -0.07 9.54
CA THR A 67 11.56 0.36 9.92
C THR A 67 10.88 1.13 8.79
N VAL A 68 9.63 0.79 8.53
CA VAL A 68 8.77 1.42 7.52
C VAL A 68 7.55 2.02 8.20
N ILE A 69 7.23 3.26 7.83
CA ILE A 69 6.02 3.94 8.26
C ILE A 69 5.04 3.96 7.09
N LEU A 70 3.84 3.44 7.31
CA LEU A 70 2.75 3.56 6.35
C LEU A 70 2.02 4.88 6.59
N LYS A 71 2.03 5.73 5.56
CA LYS A 71 1.24 6.95 5.49
C LYS A 71 0.08 6.67 4.56
N GLY A 72 -1.09 6.42 5.13
CA GLY A 72 -2.22 5.93 4.38
C GLY A 72 -3.43 6.85 4.43
N VAL A 73 -4.35 6.59 3.50
CA VAL A 73 -5.69 7.16 3.49
C VAL A 73 -6.70 6.01 3.40
N SER A 74 -7.74 6.07 4.21
CA SER A 74 -8.87 5.16 4.09
C SER A 74 -9.90 5.72 3.10
N THR A 75 -10.50 4.87 2.30
CA THR A 75 -11.76 5.21 1.66
C THR A 75 -12.81 5.45 2.75
N HIS A 76 -13.88 6.19 2.43
CA HIS A 76 -15.15 6.00 3.12
C HIS A 76 -15.72 4.62 2.75
N GLY A 77 -16.87 4.21 3.26
CA GLY A 77 -17.49 2.93 2.90
C GLY A 77 -17.54 2.72 1.39
N ILE A 78 -16.86 1.68 0.89
CA ILE A 78 -16.84 1.36 -0.55
C ILE A 78 -18.22 0.95 -1.08
N ASN A 79 -19.11 0.55 -0.20
CA ASN A 79 -20.51 0.25 -0.49
C ASN A 79 -21.36 1.49 -0.79
N TRP A 80 -20.94 2.68 -0.37
CA TRP A 80 -21.66 3.94 -0.61
C TRP A 80 -20.96 4.84 -1.62
N PHE A 81 -19.63 4.79 -1.63
CA PHE A 81 -18.78 5.67 -2.45
C PHE A 81 -17.75 4.89 -3.27
N PRO A 82 -18.19 3.90 -4.09
CA PRO A 82 -17.28 3.08 -4.89
C PRO A 82 -16.48 3.89 -5.91
N GLN A 83 -16.95 5.07 -6.33
CA GLN A 83 -16.30 5.95 -7.29
C GLN A 83 -14.94 6.45 -6.84
N TYR A 84 -14.67 6.48 -5.52
CA TYR A 84 -13.36 6.89 -5.00
C TYR A 84 -12.32 5.75 -5.05
N VAL A 85 -12.74 4.52 -5.30
CA VAL A 85 -11.83 3.42 -5.59
C VAL A 85 -11.45 3.47 -7.08
N ASN A 86 -10.56 4.41 -7.42
CA ASN A 86 -10.10 4.57 -8.79
C ASN A 86 -8.60 4.88 -8.87
N LYS A 87 -7.97 4.47 -9.96
CA LYS A 87 -6.52 4.58 -10.16
C LYS A 87 -6.01 6.02 -10.17
N SER A 88 -6.79 6.96 -10.72
CA SER A 88 -6.40 8.37 -10.78
C SER A 88 -6.33 9.00 -9.39
N ALA A 89 -7.32 8.75 -8.54
CA ALA A 89 -7.33 9.22 -7.16
C ALA A 89 -6.12 8.64 -6.37
N PHE A 90 -5.87 7.34 -6.47
CA PHE A 90 -4.73 6.69 -5.82
C PHE A 90 -3.40 7.24 -6.31
N LYS A 91 -3.28 7.50 -7.62
CA LYS A 91 -2.10 8.13 -8.21
C LYS A 91 -1.86 9.53 -7.65
N THR A 92 -2.89 10.37 -7.56
CA THR A 92 -2.81 11.71 -6.98
C THR A 92 -2.37 11.65 -5.52
N LEU A 93 -2.97 10.78 -4.71
CA LEU A 93 -2.61 10.58 -3.31
C LEU A 93 -1.13 10.16 -3.16
N ARG A 94 -0.64 9.25 -4.00
CA ARG A 94 0.76 8.83 -4.00
C ARG A 94 1.70 9.97 -4.42
N ASP A 95 1.44 10.60 -5.56
CA ASP A 95 2.41 11.49 -6.22
C ASP A 95 2.43 12.88 -5.59
N GLN A 96 1.29 13.37 -5.12
CA GLN A 96 1.16 14.74 -4.61
C GLN A 96 1.11 14.79 -3.07
N TRP A 97 0.63 13.74 -2.40
CA TRP A 97 0.44 13.72 -0.94
C TRP A 97 1.42 12.79 -0.24
N GLY A 98 2.22 12.03 -0.98
CA GLY A 98 3.19 11.08 -0.41
C GLY A 98 2.54 9.89 0.29
N VAL A 99 1.30 9.56 -0.07
CA VAL A 99 0.57 8.40 0.45
C VAL A 99 1.20 7.12 -0.10
N ASN A 100 1.47 6.16 0.76
CA ASN A 100 2.06 4.88 0.38
C ASN A 100 1.16 3.66 0.65
N CYS A 101 -0.02 3.88 1.25
CA CYS A 101 -0.97 2.83 1.59
C CYS A 101 -2.42 3.32 1.40
N ILE A 102 -3.27 2.48 0.83
CA ILE A 102 -4.72 2.72 0.73
C ILE A 102 -5.44 1.70 1.59
N ARG A 103 -6.45 2.13 2.34
CA ARG A 103 -7.34 1.25 3.10
C ARG A 103 -8.71 1.21 2.42
N LEU A 104 -9.19 0.03 2.11
CA LEU A 104 -10.49 -0.23 1.46
C LEU A 104 -11.50 -0.62 2.54
N ALA A 105 -12.29 0.34 3.00
CA ALA A 105 -13.26 0.14 4.08
C ALA A 105 -14.55 -0.51 3.56
N MET A 106 -14.69 -1.83 3.73
CA MET A 106 -15.89 -2.58 3.35
C MET A 106 -16.78 -2.79 4.59
N TYR A 107 -17.80 -1.97 4.75
CA TYR A 107 -18.77 -2.11 5.84
C TYR A 107 -19.55 -3.41 5.77
N THR A 108 -19.90 -3.93 6.93
CA THR A 108 -20.51 -5.24 7.11
C THR A 108 -22.01 -5.21 7.31
N GLU A 109 -22.48 -4.55 8.36
CA GLU A 109 -23.91 -4.54 8.76
C GLU A 109 -24.67 -3.26 8.36
N GLU A 110 -23.95 -2.21 8.05
CA GLU A 110 -24.55 -0.93 7.63
C GLU A 110 -25.32 -1.11 6.30
N TYR A 111 -26.12 -0.11 5.94
CA TYR A 111 -26.88 -0.12 4.69
C TYR A 111 -26.00 -0.51 3.50
N ASN A 112 -26.46 -1.45 2.70
CA ASN A 112 -25.71 -2.05 1.61
C ASN A 112 -24.34 -2.67 2.00
N GLY A 113 -24.17 -3.03 3.28
CA GLY A 113 -22.97 -3.72 3.75
C GLY A 113 -22.85 -5.14 3.24
N TYR A 114 -21.68 -5.73 3.39
CA TYR A 114 -21.40 -7.09 2.90
C TYR A 114 -22.31 -8.16 3.52
N CYS A 115 -22.76 -7.97 4.75
CA CYS A 115 -23.61 -8.91 5.48
C CYS A 115 -25.08 -8.53 5.49
N SER A 116 -25.43 -7.30 5.13
CA SER A 116 -26.79 -6.75 5.18
C SER A 116 -27.43 -6.56 3.80
N GLY A 117 -26.62 -6.58 2.71
CA GLY A 117 -27.07 -6.41 1.34
C GLY A 117 -26.87 -7.67 0.50
N ASP A 118 -27.41 -7.67 -0.71
CA ASP A 118 -27.22 -8.73 -1.70
C ASP A 118 -26.13 -8.43 -2.73
N ASN A 119 -25.15 -7.58 -2.34
CA ASN A 119 -24.14 -7.00 -3.22
C ASN A 119 -22.72 -7.52 -2.99
N GLN A 120 -22.55 -8.69 -2.34
CA GLN A 120 -21.22 -9.25 -2.00
C GLN A 120 -20.30 -9.38 -3.21
N SER A 121 -20.87 -9.78 -4.37
CA SER A 121 -20.09 -9.92 -5.60
C SER A 121 -19.56 -8.58 -6.11
N GLU A 122 -20.37 -7.53 -6.02
CA GLU A 122 -19.98 -6.17 -6.41
C GLU A 122 -18.90 -5.61 -5.46
N LEU A 123 -19.12 -5.74 -4.16
CA LEU A 123 -18.15 -5.30 -3.16
C LEU A 123 -16.78 -6.00 -3.33
N LYS A 124 -16.77 -7.29 -3.60
CA LYS A 124 -15.54 -8.02 -3.94
C LYS A 124 -14.89 -7.48 -5.21
N LYS A 125 -15.65 -7.13 -6.23
CA LYS A 125 -15.13 -6.51 -7.46
C LYS A 125 -14.51 -5.14 -7.21
N ILE A 126 -15.11 -4.33 -6.32
CA ILE A 126 -14.55 -3.04 -5.92
C ILE A 126 -13.22 -3.24 -5.19
N ILE A 127 -13.14 -4.21 -4.26
CA ILE A 127 -11.89 -4.58 -3.61
C ILE A 127 -10.84 -5.02 -4.62
N ASP A 128 -11.20 -5.88 -5.58
CA ASP A 128 -10.30 -6.34 -6.63
C ASP A 128 -9.72 -5.18 -7.45
N ASN A 129 -10.55 -4.22 -7.80
CA ASN A 129 -10.12 -3.01 -8.49
C ASN A 129 -9.16 -2.18 -7.62
N GLY A 130 -9.50 -1.97 -6.35
CA GLY A 130 -8.64 -1.23 -5.41
C GLY A 130 -7.27 -1.89 -5.22
N VAL A 131 -7.24 -3.21 -5.03
CA VAL A 131 -6.01 -4.01 -4.95
C VAL A 131 -5.20 -3.89 -6.24
N LYS A 132 -5.85 -4.05 -7.40
CA LYS A 132 -5.21 -3.90 -8.71
C LYS A 132 -4.56 -2.53 -8.86
N TYR A 133 -5.32 -1.45 -8.60
CA TYR A 133 -4.81 -0.08 -8.76
C TYR A 133 -3.66 0.23 -7.80
N ALA A 134 -3.77 -0.15 -6.53
CA ALA A 134 -2.69 0.02 -5.56
C ALA A 134 -1.43 -0.75 -5.98
N THR A 135 -1.58 -2.00 -6.45
CA THR A 135 -0.46 -2.83 -6.91
C THR A 135 0.23 -2.25 -8.14
N GLU A 136 -0.53 -1.82 -9.15
CA GLU A 136 0.00 -1.15 -10.36
C GLU A 136 0.74 0.14 -10.04
N LEU A 137 0.32 0.83 -8.99
CA LEU A 137 0.95 2.06 -8.50
C LEU A 137 2.09 1.79 -7.51
N GLY A 138 2.35 0.53 -7.15
CA GLY A 138 3.38 0.15 -6.19
C GLY A 138 3.10 0.63 -4.76
N MET A 139 1.84 0.75 -4.38
CA MET A 139 1.36 1.13 -3.05
C MET A 139 0.96 -0.11 -2.26
N TYR A 140 0.97 0.00 -0.93
CA TYR A 140 0.36 -0.99 -0.05
C TYR A 140 -1.16 -0.82 -0.01
N VAL A 141 -1.88 -1.89 0.30
CA VAL A 141 -3.33 -1.86 0.40
C VAL A 141 -3.81 -2.72 1.58
N ILE A 142 -4.73 -2.15 2.36
CA ILE A 142 -5.41 -2.83 3.46
C ILE A 142 -6.81 -3.20 2.98
N ILE A 143 -7.16 -4.48 3.06
CA ILE A 143 -8.50 -4.98 2.85
C ILE A 143 -9.17 -5.06 4.22
N ASP A 144 -10.14 -4.19 4.46
CA ASP A 144 -10.74 -4.00 5.75
C ASP A 144 -12.18 -4.52 5.82
N TRP A 145 -12.39 -5.46 6.75
CA TRP A 145 -13.69 -5.92 7.20
C TRP A 145 -14.22 -4.95 8.24
N HIS A 146 -14.96 -3.95 7.76
CA HIS A 146 -15.31 -2.75 8.51
C HIS A 146 -16.52 -2.95 9.40
N ILE A 147 -16.35 -3.68 10.52
CA ILE A 147 -17.41 -3.77 11.53
C ILE A 147 -17.57 -2.44 12.25
N LEU A 148 -18.80 -2.05 12.55
CA LEU A 148 -19.14 -0.88 13.35
C LEU A 148 -20.43 -1.13 14.15
N SER A 149 -21.61 -1.12 13.52
CA SER A 149 -22.89 -1.35 14.18
C SER A 149 -23.10 -2.80 14.63
N ASP A 150 -22.46 -3.74 13.98
CA ASP A 150 -22.40 -5.14 14.45
C ASP A 150 -21.66 -5.31 15.77
N GLY A 151 -20.79 -4.39 16.16
CA GLY A 151 -20.10 -4.32 17.46
C GLY A 151 -19.30 -5.55 17.83
N ASN A 152 -19.92 -6.73 17.80
CA ASN A 152 -19.31 -8.01 18.06
C ASN A 152 -18.94 -8.73 16.74
N PRO A 153 -17.65 -8.92 16.44
CA PRO A 153 -17.22 -9.54 15.19
C PRO A 153 -17.69 -10.98 15.01
N LYS A 154 -18.09 -11.66 16.08
CA LYS A 154 -18.65 -13.01 15.99
C LYS A 154 -20.03 -13.07 15.34
N LYS A 155 -20.76 -11.95 15.29
CA LYS A 155 -22.06 -11.89 14.63
C LYS A 155 -21.98 -12.41 13.20
N ASN A 156 -20.97 -11.97 12.45
CA ASN A 156 -20.75 -12.33 11.05
C ASN A 156 -19.46 -13.17 10.82
N GLN A 157 -19.02 -13.91 11.85
CA GLN A 157 -17.77 -14.68 11.78
C GLN A 157 -17.73 -15.68 10.61
N LYS A 158 -18.86 -16.32 10.28
CA LYS A 158 -18.92 -17.28 9.16
C LYS A 158 -18.62 -16.60 7.83
N GLN A 159 -19.22 -15.44 7.59
CA GLN A 159 -18.98 -14.64 6.40
C GLN A 159 -17.55 -14.10 6.34
N ALA A 160 -17.04 -13.58 7.46
CA ALA A 160 -15.66 -13.10 7.56
C ALA A 160 -14.63 -14.20 7.25
N VAL A 161 -14.81 -15.40 7.82
CA VAL A 161 -13.94 -16.55 7.54
C VAL A 161 -13.98 -16.93 6.06
N ALA A 162 -15.16 -16.97 5.44
CA ALA A 162 -15.30 -17.28 4.02
C ALA A 162 -14.65 -16.22 3.13
N PHE A 163 -14.91 -14.93 3.42
CA PHE A 163 -14.36 -13.80 2.70
C PHE A 163 -12.83 -13.79 2.76
N PHE A 164 -12.23 -13.83 3.95
CA PHE A 164 -10.77 -13.79 4.08
C PHE A 164 -10.08 -15.05 3.55
N LYS A 165 -10.72 -16.21 3.60
CA LYS A 165 -10.23 -17.42 2.93
C LYS A 165 -10.11 -17.18 1.42
N GLU A 166 -11.13 -16.57 0.80
CA GLU A 166 -11.15 -16.23 -0.62
C GLU A 166 -10.06 -15.21 -0.96
N MET A 167 -9.99 -14.10 -0.20
CA MET A 167 -8.99 -13.04 -0.40
C MET A 167 -7.56 -13.57 -0.23
N ALA A 168 -7.30 -14.37 0.80
CA ALA A 168 -5.98 -14.95 1.05
C ALA A 168 -5.58 -15.94 -0.07
N LYS A 169 -6.51 -16.76 -0.57
CA LYS A 169 -6.25 -17.63 -1.71
C LYS A 169 -5.89 -16.84 -2.97
N LYS A 170 -6.62 -15.74 -3.22
CA LYS A 170 -6.45 -14.88 -4.39
C LYS A 170 -5.15 -14.10 -4.36
N TYR A 171 -4.80 -13.53 -3.21
CA TYR A 171 -3.72 -12.56 -3.08
C TYR A 171 -2.45 -13.07 -2.40
N LYS A 172 -2.32 -14.36 -2.10
CA LYS A 172 -1.17 -14.98 -1.38
C LYS A 172 0.22 -14.65 -1.97
N ASN A 173 0.28 -14.31 -3.24
CA ASN A 173 1.55 -13.96 -3.93
C ASN A 173 1.78 -12.45 -4.05
N GLN A 174 0.81 -11.63 -3.65
CA GLN A 174 0.93 -10.17 -3.63
C GLN A 174 1.69 -9.75 -2.37
N LYS A 175 2.70 -8.91 -2.53
CA LYS A 175 3.60 -8.48 -1.43
C LYS A 175 3.13 -7.23 -0.70
N ASN A 176 2.08 -6.60 -1.19
CA ASN A 176 1.58 -5.29 -0.74
C ASN A 176 0.23 -5.36 -0.01
N ILE A 177 -0.26 -6.56 0.32
CA ILE A 177 -1.57 -6.75 0.95
C ILE A 177 -1.44 -6.77 2.48
N PHE A 178 -2.40 -6.14 3.14
CA PHE A 178 -2.71 -6.30 4.55
C PHE A 178 -4.17 -6.74 4.68
N TYR A 179 -4.45 -7.60 5.64
CA TYR A 179 -5.81 -8.04 5.98
C TYR A 179 -6.21 -7.44 7.32
N GLU A 180 -7.12 -6.48 7.34
CA GLU A 180 -7.70 -5.97 8.58
C GLU A 180 -9.01 -6.71 8.84
N ILE A 181 -8.97 -7.58 9.84
CA ILE A 181 -10.03 -8.59 10.02
C ILE A 181 -11.19 -8.13 10.88
N CYS A 182 -11.07 -7.00 11.55
CA CYS A 182 -12.19 -6.29 12.18
C CYS A 182 -11.77 -4.85 12.51
N ASN A 183 -12.57 -3.88 12.07
CA ASN A 183 -12.30 -2.45 12.27
C ASN A 183 -12.44 -2.02 13.73
N GLU A 184 -13.65 -1.98 14.26
CA GLU A 184 -13.96 -1.39 15.56
C GLU A 184 -14.91 -2.25 16.40
N PRO A 185 -14.43 -3.34 17.00
CA PRO A 185 -15.21 -4.06 17.99
C PRO A 185 -15.62 -3.13 19.13
N ASN A 186 -16.91 -3.11 19.47
CA ASN A 186 -17.42 -2.14 20.43
C ASN A 186 -18.53 -2.71 21.34
N GLY A 187 -19.19 -1.84 22.10
CA GLY A 187 -20.16 -2.26 23.12
C GLY A 187 -19.48 -3.10 24.21
N ASN A 188 -20.12 -4.17 24.63
CA ASN A 188 -19.61 -5.10 25.66
C ASN A 188 -18.73 -6.21 25.06
N THR A 189 -18.12 -6.00 23.88
CA THR A 189 -17.31 -7.01 23.21
C THR A 189 -15.93 -7.11 23.86
N SER A 190 -15.70 -8.19 24.60
CA SER A 190 -14.44 -8.41 25.31
C SER A 190 -13.29 -8.84 24.37
N TRP A 191 -12.04 -8.63 24.82
CA TRP A 191 -10.88 -9.14 24.11
C TRP A 191 -10.92 -10.66 23.92
N LYS A 192 -11.41 -11.43 24.90
CA LYS A 192 -11.60 -12.88 24.78
C LYS A 192 -12.48 -13.23 23.57
N THR A 193 -13.55 -12.50 23.36
CA THR A 193 -14.47 -12.68 22.22
C THR A 193 -13.78 -12.34 20.89
N ILE A 194 -13.11 -11.18 20.83
CA ILE A 194 -12.36 -10.73 19.65
C ILE A 194 -11.24 -11.71 19.31
N LYS A 195 -10.44 -12.12 20.30
CA LYS A 195 -9.34 -13.08 20.13
C LYS A 195 -9.83 -14.43 19.57
N SER A 196 -10.96 -14.91 20.06
CA SER A 196 -11.57 -16.14 19.54
C SER A 196 -12.02 -16.01 18.07
N TYR A 197 -12.65 -14.90 17.71
CA TYR A 197 -13.00 -14.56 16.33
C TYR A 197 -11.75 -14.44 15.44
N ALA A 198 -10.79 -13.61 15.88
CA ALA A 198 -9.56 -13.36 15.15
C ALA A 198 -8.78 -14.65 14.87
N THR A 199 -8.68 -15.55 15.86
CA THR A 199 -8.00 -16.84 15.68
C THR A 199 -8.64 -17.68 14.57
N ALA A 200 -9.98 -17.69 14.48
CA ALA A 200 -10.68 -18.42 13.42
C ALA A 200 -10.39 -17.83 12.01
N VAL A 201 -10.43 -16.50 11.89
CA VAL A 201 -10.15 -15.80 10.63
C VAL A 201 -8.67 -15.93 10.25
N ILE A 202 -7.75 -15.73 11.20
CA ILE A 202 -6.30 -15.88 10.99
C ILE A 202 -5.98 -17.29 10.49
N LYS A 203 -6.57 -18.32 11.09
CA LYS A 203 -6.40 -19.72 10.65
C LYS A 203 -6.81 -19.89 9.18
N ALA A 204 -7.93 -19.29 8.77
CA ALA A 204 -8.41 -19.35 7.39
C ALA A 204 -7.46 -18.63 6.43
N ILE A 205 -6.96 -17.43 6.79
CA ILE A 205 -5.97 -16.70 6.00
C ILE A 205 -4.67 -17.50 5.88
N ARG A 206 -4.13 -17.99 7.01
CA ARG A 206 -2.84 -18.69 7.09
C ARG A 206 -2.84 -20.06 6.42
N ALA A 207 -3.99 -20.60 6.07
CA ALA A 207 -4.10 -21.78 5.22
C ALA A 207 -3.54 -21.52 3.81
N TYR A 208 -3.59 -20.28 3.32
CA TYR A 208 -3.17 -19.88 1.97
C TYR A 208 -2.03 -18.86 1.97
N ASP A 209 -2.11 -17.84 2.81
CA ASP A 209 -1.15 -16.73 2.88
C ASP A 209 -0.39 -16.77 4.22
N LYS A 210 0.89 -17.14 4.14
CA LYS A 210 1.75 -17.29 5.31
C LYS A 210 2.48 -16.01 5.72
N LYS A 211 2.45 -14.96 4.86
CA LYS A 211 3.41 -13.86 4.97
C LYS A 211 2.78 -12.50 5.21
N ASN A 212 1.67 -12.18 4.53
CA ASN A 212 1.09 -10.85 4.62
C ASN A 212 0.62 -10.53 6.05
N ILE A 213 0.72 -9.26 6.41
CA ILE A 213 0.38 -8.78 7.76
C ILE A 213 -1.14 -8.83 7.95
N ILE A 214 -1.56 -9.27 9.13
CA ILE A 214 -2.95 -9.25 9.57
C ILE A 214 -3.10 -8.23 10.68
N LEU A 215 -4.05 -7.31 10.52
CA LEU A 215 -4.42 -6.29 11.49
C LEU A 215 -5.67 -6.76 12.24
N VAL A 216 -5.63 -6.65 13.55
CA VAL A 216 -6.72 -7.07 14.43
C VAL A 216 -7.21 -5.88 15.23
N GLY A 217 -8.49 -5.55 15.11
CA GLY A 217 -9.13 -4.54 15.96
C GLY A 217 -9.13 -4.94 17.43
N THR A 218 -9.09 -3.95 18.31
CA THR A 218 -9.06 -4.13 19.74
C THR A 218 -10.38 -3.68 20.38
N PRO A 219 -10.67 -3.97 21.68
CA PRO A 219 -11.93 -3.55 22.29
C PRO A 219 -12.12 -2.03 22.27
N THR A 220 -13.34 -1.59 22.52
CA THR A 220 -13.72 -0.17 22.70
C THR A 220 -13.32 0.66 21.48
N TRP A 221 -13.89 0.31 20.32
CA TRP A 221 -13.59 0.98 19.03
C TRP A 221 -12.09 1.00 18.70
N SER A 222 -11.43 -0.14 18.92
CA SER A 222 -9.99 -0.30 18.70
C SER A 222 -9.11 0.66 19.52
N GLN A 223 -9.49 0.94 20.79
CA GLN A 223 -8.75 1.83 21.69
C GLN A 223 -7.97 1.11 22.79
N ASP A 224 -8.33 -0.15 23.11
CA ASP A 224 -7.78 -0.87 24.27
C ASP A 224 -6.62 -1.80 23.89
N VAL A 225 -5.58 -1.23 23.28
CA VAL A 225 -4.37 -2.00 22.85
C VAL A 225 -3.57 -2.54 24.02
N ASP A 226 -3.61 -1.89 25.20
CA ASP A 226 -2.94 -2.29 26.42
C ASP A 226 -3.50 -3.60 26.99
N ILE A 227 -4.83 -3.79 26.94
CA ILE A 227 -5.49 -5.06 27.33
C ILE A 227 -5.04 -6.20 26.40
N VAL A 228 -4.89 -5.92 25.13
CA VAL A 228 -4.45 -6.90 24.13
C VAL A 228 -2.99 -7.31 24.35
N ALA A 229 -2.14 -6.34 24.71
CA ALA A 229 -0.73 -6.59 25.01
C ALA A 229 -0.51 -7.51 26.21
N ASP A 230 -1.47 -7.59 27.16
CA ASP A 230 -1.43 -8.53 28.27
C ASP A 230 -1.70 -10.00 27.87
N ASN A 231 -2.42 -10.21 26.78
CA ASN A 231 -2.79 -11.55 26.31
C ASN A 231 -2.89 -11.59 24.78
N PRO A 232 -1.79 -11.38 24.04
CA PRO A 232 -1.79 -11.30 22.58
C PRO A 232 -2.15 -12.65 21.93
N ILE A 233 -2.47 -12.61 20.64
CA ILE A 233 -2.63 -13.82 19.83
C ILE A 233 -1.26 -14.44 19.60
N THR A 234 -1.12 -15.72 19.94
CA THR A 234 0.13 -16.49 19.80
C THR A 234 0.02 -17.57 18.74
N GLY A 235 1.16 -18.14 18.32
CA GLY A 235 1.21 -19.21 17.32
C GLY A 235 1.12 -18.76 15.86
N TYR A 236 1.07 -17.45 15.60
CA TYR A 236 1.07 -16.87 14.25
C TYR A 236 2.07 -15.72 14.17
N SER A 237 2.69 -15.57 13.01
CA SER A 237 3.57 -14.44 12.70
C SER A 237 2.82 -13.34 11.96
N ASN A 238 3.42 -12.14 11.94
CA ASN A 238 2.89 -10.98 11.21
C ASN A 238 1.45 -10.61 11.62
N ILE A 239 1.21 -10.57 12.92
CA ILE A 239 -0.02 -10.05 13.51
C ILE A 239 0.29 -8.68 14.12
N MET A 240 -0.60 -7.71 13.90
CA MET A 240 -0.57 -6.39 14.52
C MET A 240 -1.95 -6.07 15.09
N TYR A 241 -1.98 -5.19 16.05
CA TYR A 241 -3.20 -4.70 16.67
C TYR A 241 -3.42 -3.24 16.32
N THR A 242 -4.66 -2.87 16.02
CA THR A 242 -4.98 -1.51 15.64
C THR A 242 -5.29 -0.66 16.86
N PHE A 243 -4.88 0.60 16.80
CA PHE A 243 -5.27 1.64 17.73
C PHE A 243 -5.90 2.79 16.97
N HIS A 244 -7.17 3.08 17.28
CA HIS A 244 -7.92 4.15 16.67
C HIS A 244 -8.07 5.34 17.63
N PHE A 245 -7.91 6.55 17.13
CA PHE A 245 -8.04 7.75 17.93
C PHE A 245 -8.46 8.97 17.10
N TYR A 246 -9.11 9.89 17.76
CA TYR A 246 -9.40 11.23 17.23
C TYR A 246 -8.39 12.23 17.81
N ALA A 247 -7.51 12.78 16.96
CA ALA A 247 -6.41 13.64 17.39
C ALA A 247 -6.83 14.86 18.23
N ALA A 248 -8.03 15.38 18.00
CA ALA A 248 -8.55 16.53 18.74
C ALA A 248 -8.99 16.21 20.18
N THR A 249 -9.49 15.00 20.43
CA THR A 249 -10.16 14.62 21.69
C THR A 249 -9.43 13.56 22.49
N HIS A 250 -8.73 12.64 21.84
CA HIS A 250 -7.98 11.55 22.48
C HIS A 250 -6.57 12.04 22.84
N LYS A 251 -6.38 12.36 24.12
CA LYS A 251 -5.15 12.97 24.64
C LYS A 251 -4.25 11.95 25.39
N ASP A 252 -3.67 12.35 26.50
CA ASP A 252 -2.62 11.60 27.19
C ASP A 252 -3.06 10.25 27.73
N TYR A 253 -4.29 10.10 28.17
CA TYR A 253 -4.82 8.82 28.59
C TYR A 253 -4.67 7.74 27.50
N TYR A 254 -5.01 8.08 26.25
CA TYR A 254 -4.90 7.17 25.12
C TYR A 254 -3.45 6.93 24.70
N ARG A 255 -2.59 7.96 24.78
CA ARG A 255 -1.15 7.82 24.54
C ARG A 255 -0.50 6.86 25.53
N THR A 256 -0.92 6.92 26.81
CA THR A 256 -0.47 6.00 27.87
C THR A 256 -0.81 4.56 27.54
N LYS A 257 -2.03 4.27 27.05
CA LYS A 257 -2.40 2.91 26.59
C LYS A 257 -1.45 2.37 25.52
N VAL A 258 -1.17 3.20 24.51
CA VAL A 258 -0.23 2.83 23.42
C VAL A 258 1.17 2.58 23.98
N GLN A 259 1.66 3.48 24.86
CA GLN A 259 2.99 3.33 25.45
C GLN A 259 3.07 2.06 26.31
N ASN A 260 2.04 1.77 27.09
CA ASN A 260 1.96 0.53 27.88
C ASN A 260 1.99 -0.72 26.99
N ALA A 261 1.27 -0.70 25.87
CA ALA A 261 1.30 -1.80 24.92
C ALA A 261 2.69 -1.97 24.29
N ILE A 262 3.33 -0.88 23.87
CA ILE A 262 4.70 -0.91 23.31
C ILE A 262 5.73 -1.45 24.33
N ASN A 263 5.61 -1.08 25.59
CA ASN A 263 6.53 -1.53 26.65
C ASN A 263 6.42 -3.03 26.94
N LYS A 264 5.32 -3.66 26.57
CA LYS A 264 5.09 -5.10 26.73
C LYS A 264 5.57 -5.94 25.54
N GLY A 265 5.89 -5.32 24.42
CA GLY A 265 6.43 -5.96 23.20
C GLY A 265 5.42 -6.08 22.08
#